data_5987bdcbc601e7bfd6894b7a412ea441
#
_entry.id   5987bdcbc601e7bfd6894b7a412ea441
#
_cell.length_a   1.000
_cell.length_b   1.000
_cell.length_c   1.000
_cell.angle_alpha   90.00
_cell.angle_beta   90.00
_cell.angle_gamma   90.00
#
_symmetry.space_group_name_H-M   'P 1'
#
loop_
_entity.id
_entity.type
_entity.pdbx_description
1 polymer ?
#
loop_
_entity_poly.entity_id
_entity_poly.type
_entity_poly.pdbx_seq_one_letter_code
_entity_poly.pdbx_strand_id
1 'polypeptide(L)'
;MMRIMTFNLRFENDQDGSNAWNYRRHLVVKLIEQYAPDILGTQEGRLSQLDNLEETLSGYGMHTASRVLEHTCQYPTLFFKKDLFRITEGDEFWLSKTPEIHRSKDWDSAFPRMLSIATVESLESGQVFSVAVTHLDHMGRVARVKQAEIIARWVHKSAVPVILMGDFNDGPDSDAHAALANKETGLSDSWQVLGHPEGKESFTHH
;
A
#
# COMPACT_ATOMS: atom_id res chain seq x y z
N MET A 1 -15.62 -11.73 -9.21
CA MET A 1 -15.22 -10.28 -9.13
C MET A 1 -14.19 -10.15 -8.03
N MET A 2 -13.01 -9.63 -8.33
CA MET A 2 -11.91 -9.45 -7.38
C MET A 2 -12.17 -8.21 -6.49
N ARG A 3 -11.97 -8.35 -5.19
CA ARG A 3 -12.07 -7.26 -4.20
C ARG A 3 -10.69 -6.85 -3.73
N ILE A 4 -10.43 -5.56 -3.76
CA ILE A 4 -9.16 -4.98 -3.32
C ILE A 4 -9.45 -3.97 -2.22
N MET A 5 -8.65 -4.00 -1.15
CA MET A 5 -8.76 -3.06 -0.04
C MET A 5 -7.41 -2.40 0.22
N THR A 6 -7.40 -1.10 0.39
CA THR A 6 -6.27 -0.37 0.98
C THR A 6 -6.69 0.11 2.37
N PHE A 7 -5.82 -0.07 3.37
CA PHE A 7 -6.18 0.20 4.76
C PHE A 7 -4.97 0.68 5.58
N ASN A 8 -4.92 1.96 5.89
CA ASN A 8 -3.94 2.46 6.84
C ASN A 8 -4.29 1.97 8.25
N LEU A 9 -3.39 1.15 8.83
CA LEU A 9 -3.61 0.53 10.13
C LEU A 9 -3.44 1.50 11.30
N ARG A 10 -2.91 2.67 11.10
CA ARG A 10 -2.37 3.52 12.16
C ARG A 10 -1.37 2.73 13.00
N PHE A 11 -0.12 3.09 13.00
CA PHE A 11 0.93 2.36 13.73
C PHE A 11 0.60 2.25 15.23
N GLU A 12 1.10 1.18 15.83
CA GLU A 12 0.96 0.94 17.26
C GLU A 12 1.61 2.06 18.07
N ASN A 13 0.81 2.71 18.90
CA ASN A 13 1.22 3.80 19.77
C ASN A 13 0.39 3.79 21.05
N ASP A 14 1.04 3.61 22.19
CA ASP A 14 0.38 3.58 23.50
C ASP A 14 -0.28 4.91 23.87
N GLN A 15 0.17 6.02 23.26
CA GLN A 15 -0.42 7.33 23.47
C GLN A 15 -1.79 7.51 22.82
N ASP A 16 -2.21 6.59 21.96
CA ASP A 16 -3.54 6.60 21.32
C ASP A 16 -4.67 6.20 22.31
N GLY A 17 -4.33 5.89 23.58
CA GLY A 17 -5.29 5.62 24.65
C GLY A 17 -6.23 4.45 24.30
N SER A 18 -7.56 4.69 24.33
CA SER A 18 -8.57 3.68 23.97
C SER A 18 -8.51 3.23 22.50
N ASN A 19 -7.78 3.97 21.64
CA ASN A 19 -7.58 3.64 20.24
C ASN A 19 -6.22 2.95 19.99
N ALA A 20 -5.44 2.63 21.06
CA ALA A 20 -4.21 1.86 20.90
C ALA A 20 -4.50 0.48 20.28
N TRP A 21 -3.51 -0.06 19.58
CA TRP A 21 -3.66 -1.30 18.79
C TRP A 21 -4.30 -2.45 19.56
N ASN A 22 -3.89 -2.66 20.79
CA ASN A 22 -4.41 -3.74 21.65
C ASN A 22 -5.92 -3.68 21.86
N TYR A 23 -6.52 -2.49 21.82
CA TYR A 23 -7.97 -2.32 22.02
C TYR A 23 -8.76 -2.37 20.71
N ARG A 24 -8.15 -2.04 19.56
CA ARG A 24 -8.86 -1.96 18.27
C ARG A 24 -8.51 -3.07 17.28
N ARG A 25 -7.48 -3.88 17.52
CA ARG A 25 -7.05 -4.94 16.59
C ARG A 25 -8.19 -5.88 16.18
N HIS A 26 -9.07 -6.24 17.12
CA HIS A 26 -10.21 -7.09 16.83
C HIS A 26 -11.24 -6.43 15.91
N LEU A 27 -11.37 -5.10 15.94
CA LEU A 27 -12.23 -4.33 15.04
C LEU A 27 -11.64 -4.28 13.64
N VAL A 28 -10.30 -4.13 13.53
CA VAL A 28 -9.58 -4.17 12.25
C VAL A 28 -9.75 -5.54 11.59
N VAL A 29 -9.52 -6.62 12.32
CA VAL A 29 -9.72 -7.99 11.82
C VAL A 29 -11.18 -8.20 11.37
N LYS A 30 -12.15 -7.84 12.19
CA LYS A 30 -13.57 -7.95 11.87
C LYS A 30 -13.93 -7.18 10.60
N LEU A 31 -13.36 -5.99 10.40
CA LEU A 31 -13.58 -5.19 9.19
C LEU A 31 -13.03 -5.90 7.95
N ILE A 32 -11.80 -6.41 8.05
CA ILE A 32 -11.17 -7.16 6.96
C ILE A 32 -11.99 -8.41 6.61
N GLU A 33 -12.43 -9.18 7.62
CA GLU A 33 -13.28 -10.35 7.43
C GLU A 33 -14.64 -10.01 6.82
N GLN A 34 -15.26 -8.90 7.25
CA GLN A 34 -16.55 -8.44 6.74
C GLN A 34 -16.50 -8.09 5.25
N TYR A 35 -15.46 -7.38 4.82
CA TYR A 35 -15.28 -7.02 3.41
C TYR A 35 -14.62 -8.13 2.60
N ALA A 36 -13.91 -9.05 3.27
CA ALA A 36 -13.26 -10.21 2.69
C ALA A 36 -12.49 -9.90 1.39
N PRO A 37 -11.57 -8.90 1.39
CA PRO A 37 -10.84 -8.55 0.19
C PRO A 37 -9.99 -9.73 -0.29
N ASP A 38 -9.84 -9.86 -1.60
CA ASP A 38 -8.97 -10.90 -2.17
C ASP A 38 -7.50 -10.47 -2.08
N ILE A 39 -7.27 -9.14 -2.13
CA ILE A 39 -5.99 -8.49 -1.95
C ILE A 39 -6.15 -7.34 -0.96
N LEU A 40 -5.30 -7.30 0.07
CA LEU A 40 -5.27 -6.23 1.07
C LEU A 40 -3.89 -5.57 1.06
N GLY A 41 -3.85 -4.25 0.87
CA GLY A 41 -2.67 -3.42 1.05
C GLY A 41 -2.79 -2.59 2.33
N THR A 42 -1.87 -2.78 3.27
CA THR A 42 -1.86 -2.03 4.53
C THR A 42 -0.79 -0.96 4.54
N GLN A 43 -0.95 0.08 5.34
CA GLN A 43 0.03 1.12 5.61
C GLN A 43 0.21 1.28 7.12
N GLU A 44 1.35 1.83 7.51
CA GLU A 44 1.76 2.06 8.91
C GLU A 44 1.91 0.81 9.79
N GLY A 45 1.78 -0.38 9.23
CA GLY A 45 1.94 -1.62 10.01
C GLY A 45 3.33 -1.72 10.62
N ARG A 46 3.43 -1.79 11.96
CA ARG A 46 4.63 -2.25 12.65
C ARG A 46 4.67 -3.78 12.66
N LEU A 47 5.84 -4.35 12.86
CA LEU A 47 6.02 -5.81 12.84
C LEU A 47 5.01 -6.52 13.74
N SER A 48 4.84 -6.08 14.99
CA SER A 48 3.84 -6.62 15.92
C SER A 48 2.41 -6.63 15.40
N GLN A 49 2.02 -5.60 14.66
CA GLN A 49 0.68 -5.50 14.05
C GLN A 49 0.53 -6.44 12.85
N LEU A 50 1.57 -6.51 12.02
CA LEU A 50 1.60 -7.35 10.83
C LEU A 50 1.59 -8.83 11.19
N ASP A 51 2.41 -9.24 12.17
CA ASP A 51 2.44 -10.61 12.70
C ASP A 51 1.07 -10.99 13.29
N ASN A 52 0.45 -10.09 14.05
CA ASN A 52 -0.88 -10.32 14.60
C ASN A 52 -1.97 -10.49 13.51
N LEU A 53 -1.89 -9.73 12.42
CA LEU A 53 -2.80 -9.90 11.27
C LEU A 53 -2.54 -11.23 10.56
N GLU A 54 -1.29 -11.61 10.34
CA GLU A 54 -0.93 -12.87 9.68
C GLU A 54 -1.40 -14.09 10.47
N GLU A 55 -1.21 -14.06 11.80
CA GLU A 55 -1.68 -15.12 12.70
C GLU A 55 -3.20 -15.24 12.71
N THR A 56 -3.91 -14.09 12.70
CA THR A 56 -5.37 -14.08 12.84
C THR A 56 -6.09 -14.34 11.52
N LEU A 57 -5.57 -13.79 10.42
CA LEU A 57 -6.15 -13.92 9.07
C LEU A 57 -5.57 -15.17 8.36
N SER A 58 -5.85 -16.36 8.87
CA SER A 58 -5.24 -17.62 8.42
C SER A 58 -5.40 -17.93 6.91
N GLY A 59 -6.43 -17.40 6.26
CA GLY A 59 -6.67 -17.52 4.81
C GLY A 59 -5.78 -16.62 3.96
N TYR A 60 -5.07 -15.67 4.59
CA TYR A 60 -4.18 -14.74 3.88
C TYR A 60 -2.71 -15.12 4.08
N GLY A 61 -1.90 -14.79 3.09
CA GLY A 61 -0.44 -14.82 3.18
C GLY A 61 0.10 -13.39 3.14
N MET A 62 0.96 -13.06 4.09
CA MET A 62 1.69 -11.79 4.10
C MET A 62 2.86 -11.86 3.12
N HIS A 63 3.07 -10.78 2.35
CA HIS A 63 4.20 -10.64 1.44
C HIS A 63 5.16 -9.58 1.96
N THR A 64 6.41 -9.96 2.19
CA THR A 64 7.47 -9.11 2.75
C THR A 64 8.74 -9.12 1.90
N ALA A 65 8.70 -9.66 0.69
CA ALA A 65 9.83 -9.76 -0.23
C ALA A 65 11.20 -9.95 0.48
N SER A 66 12.12 -8.98 0.32
CA SER A 66 13.48 -9.03 0.86
C SER A 66 13.74 -7.97 1.95
N ARG A 67 12.68 -7.40 2.55
CA ARG A 67 12.86 -6.30 3.52
C ARG A 67 13.62 -6.71 4.78
N VAL A 68 14.39 -5.76 5.28
CA VAL A 68 14.92 -5.84 6.64
C VAL A 68 13.81 -5.42 7.61
N LEU A 69 13.36 -6.33 8.44
CA LEU A 69 12.29 -6.09 9.42
C LEU A 69 12.84 -5.45 10.68
N GLU A 70 12.29 -4.31 11.04
CA GLU A 70 12.61 -3.59 12.27
C GLU A 70 11.35 -3.27 13.07
N HIS A 71 11.39 -3.45 14.39
CA HIS A 71 10.23 -3.20 15.27
C HIS A 71 9.74 -1.75 15.26
N THR A 72 10.60 -0.80 14.94
CA THR A 72 10.27 0.64 14.95
C THR A 72 9.84 1.17 13.58
N CYS A 73 10.00 0.38 12.54
CA CYS A 73 9.61 0.76 11.18
C CYS A 73 8.11 0.55 10.95
N GLN A 74 7.57 1.36 10.06
CA GLN A 74 6.19 1.26 9.56
C GLN A 74 6.26 0.83 8.11
N TYR A 75 5.59 -0.28 7.77
CA TYR A 75 5.70 -0.89 6.46
C TYR A 75 4.38 -0.84 5.69
N PRO A 76 4.38 -0.41 4.43
CA PRO A 76 3.33 -0.79 3.49
C PRO A 76 3.48 -2.30 3.22
N THR A 77 2.39 -3.05 3.36
CA THR A 77 2.46 -4.52 3.31
C THR A 77 1.26 -5.09 2.56
N LEU A 78 1.51 -6.09 1.72
CA LEU A 78 0.50 -6.80 0.95
C LEU A 78 0.11 -8.11 1.63
N PHE A 79 -1.18 -8.41 1.61
CA PHE A 79 -1.75 -9.69 1.99
C PHE A 79 -2.63 -10.21 0.85
N PHE A 80 -2.50 -11.49 0.55
CA PHE A 80 -3.24 -12.16 -0.52
C PHE A 80 -3.98 -13.38 0.02
N LYS A 81 -5.20 -13.63 -0.43
CA LYS A 81 -5.86 -14.91 -0.20
C LYS A 81 -5.04 -16.03 -0.84
N LYS A 82 -4.61 -16.99 -0.02
CA LYS A 82 -3.72 -18.09 -0.41
C LYS A 82 -4.33 -19.03 -1.45
N ASP A 83 -5.65 -19.14 -1.44
CA ASP A 83 -6.42 -20.00 -2.36
C ASP A 83 -6.72 -19.34 -3.72
N LEU A 84 -6.51 -18.01 -3.83
CA LEU A 84 -6.79 -17.28 -5.07
C LEU A 84 -5.55 -16.87 -5.86
N PHE A 85 -4.40 -16.73 -5.19
CA PHE A 85 -3.20 -16.17 -5.82
C PHE A 85 -1.94 -16.95 -5.48
N ARG A 86 -1.06 -17.05 -6.45
CA ARG A 86 0.33 -17.49 -6.29
C ARG A 86 1.24 -16.29 -6.55
N ILE A 87 2.08 -15.95 -5.59
CA ILE A 87 3.12 -14.92 -5.77
C ILE A 87 4.23 -15.54 -6.60
N THR A 88 4.56 -14.94 -7.75
CA THR A 88 5.61 -15.39 -8.66
C THR A 88 6.90 -14.60 -8.50
N GLU A 89 6.79 -13.31 -8.18
CA GLU A 89 7.91 -12.42 -7.94
C GLU A 89 7.56 -11.42 -6.85
N GLY A 90 8.57 -10.90 -6.16
CA GLY A 90 8.41 -9.85 -5.16
C GLY A 90 9.59 -8.90 -5.17
N ASP A 91 9.33 -7.62 -4.96
CA ASP A 91 10.34 -6.58 -4.86
C ASP A 91 9.93 -5.49 -3.88
N GLU A 92 10.90 -4.84 -3.27
CA GLU A 92 10.71 -3.71 -2.37
C GLU A 92 11.88 -2.74 -2.46
N PHE A 93 11.58 -1.46 -2.57
CA PHE A 93 12.61 -0.44 -2.58
C PHE A 93 12.15 0.87 -1.93
N TRP A 94 13.13 1.65 -1.48
CA TRP A 94 12.89 2.93 -0.84
C TRP A 94 12.65 4.02 -1.87
N LEU A 95 11.69 4.89 -1.60
CA LEU A 95 11.30 6.01 -2.48
C LEU A 95 12.23 7.21 -2.25
N SER A 96 13.48 7.04 -2.69
CA SER A 96 14.57 8.01 -2.55
C SER A 96 15.47 8.00 -3.78
N LYS A 97 16.54 8.79 -3.79
CA LYS A 97 17.59 8.74 -4.83
C LYS A 97 18.47 7.50 -4.74
N THR A 98 18.43 6.82 -3.60
CA THR A 98 19.21 5.61 -3.32
C THR A 98 18.27 4.49 -2.84
N PRO A 99 17.44 3.94 -3.75
CA PRO A 99 16.33 3.03 -3.39
C PRO A 99 16.80 1.73 -2.72
N GLU A 100 18.04 1.29 -2.96
CA GLU A 100 18.62 0.06 -2.37
C GLU A 100 19.18 0.30 -0.96
N ILE A 101 19.35 1.55 -0.54
CA ILE A 101 19.86 1.85 0.81
C ILE A 101 18.73 1.79 1.80
N HIS A 102 18.85 0.88 2.76
CA HIS A 102 17.85 0.68 3.81
C HIS A 102 17.52 1.99 4.53
N ARG A 103 16.21 2.31 4.60
CA ARG A 103 15.65 3.52 5.19
C ARG A 103 16.15 4.84 4.59
N SER A 104 16.60 4.80 3.36
CA SER A 104 16.97 6.04 2.67
C SER A 104 15.78 6.97 2.50
N LYS A 105 16.01 8.25 2.59
CA LYS A 105 15.04 9.30 2.32
C LYS A 105 15.72 10.52 1.72
N ASP A 106 15.00 11.24 0.88
CA ASP A 106 15.49 12.43 0.20
C ASP A 106 14.46 13.56 0.25
N TRP A 107 14.88 14.68 -0.29
CA TRP A 107 14.09 15.92 -0.36
C TRP A 107 13.66 16.38 1.04
N ASP A 108 12.45 16.87 1.16
CA ASP A 108 11.81 17.31 2.41
C ASP A 108 11.03 16.19 3.11
N SER A 109 11.33 14.91 2.79
CA SER A 109 10.63 13.77 3.38
C SER A 109 10.81 13.71 4.90
N ALA A 110 9.70 13.64 5.64
CA ALA A 110 9.74 13.46 7.09
C ALA A 110 10.23 12.06 7.48
N PHE A 111 9.79 11.03 6.76
CA PHE A 111 10.13 9.63 7.02
C PHE A 111 10.61 8.92 5.76
N PRO A 112 11.42 7.84 5.92
CA PRO A 112 11.66 6.91 4.82
C PRO A 112 10.35 6.32 4.32
N ARG A 113 10.15 6.28 3.00
CA ARG A 113 8.97 5.72 2.34
C ARG A 113 9.40 4.66 1.35
N MET A 114 8.59 3.63 1.18
CA MET A 114 8.91 2.51 0.30
C MET A 114 7.73 2.09 -0.54
N LEU A 115 8.01 1.36 -1.61
CA LEU A 115 7.05 0.63 -2.41
C LEU A 115 7.25 -0.86 -2.14
N SER A 116 6.18 -1.57 -1.79
CA SER A 116 6.16 -3.03 -1.69
C SER A 116 5.36 -3.59 -2.87
N ILE A 117 5.93 -4.57 -3.56
CA ILE A 117 5.46 -5.08 -4.85
C ILE A 117 5.38 -6.60 -4.79
N ALA A 118 4.30 -7.16 -5.33
CA ALA A 118 4.19 -8.58 -5.63
C ALA A 118 3.62 -8.75 -7.04
N THR A 119 4.28 -9.57 -7.86
CA THR A 119 3.68 -10.08 -9.08
C THR A 119 2.98 -11.40 -8.76
N VAL A 120 1.72 -11.47 -9.10
CA VAL A 120 0.85 -12.60 -8.75
C VAL A 120 0.22 -13.20 -9.99
N GLU A 121 -0.03 -14.51 -9.91
CA GLU A 121 -0.85 -15.26 -10.85
C GLU A 121 -2.17 -15.63 -10.17
N SER A 122 -3.28 -15.28 -10.80
CA SER A 122 -4.61 -15.75 -10.40
C SER A 122 -4.74 -17.26 -10.64
N LEU A 123 -5.01 -18.01 -9.59
CA LEU A 123 -5.18 -19.48 -9.68
C LEU A 123 -6.47 -19.87 -10.45
N GLU A 124 -7.46 -18.97 -10.49
CA GLU A 124 -8.70 -19.19 -11.22
C GLU A 124 -8.54 -18.98 -12.73
N SER A 125 -7.84 -17.89 -13.13
CA SER A 125 -7.78 -17.47 -14.54
C SER A 125 -6.42 -17.65 -15.21
N GLY A 126 -5.35 -17.89 -14.44
CA GLY A 126 -3.96 -17.87 -14.93
C GLY A 126 -3.45 -16.48 -15.29
N GLN A 127 -4.22 -15.42 -15.03
CA GLN A 127 -3.83 -14.05 -15.35
C GLN A 127 -2.72 -13.58 -14.41
N VAL A 128 -1.68 -12.97 -14.98
CA VAL A 128 -0.55 -12.42 -14.24
C VAL A 128 -0.64 -10.90 -14.21
N PHE A 129 -0.44 -10.30 -13.03
CA PHE A 129 -0.41 -8.86 -12.83
C PHE A 129 0.42 -8.49 -11.58
N SER A 130 0.88 -7.26 -11.51
CA SER A 130 1.60 -6.75 -10.34
C SER A 130 0.67 -5.97 -9.44
N VAL A 131 0.86 -6.12 -8.13
CA VAL A 131 0.19 -5.32 -7.09
C VAL A 131 1.25 -4.59 -6.31
N ALA A 132 1.04 -3.31 -6.11
CA ALA A 132 1.97 -2.47 -5.36
C ALA A 132 1.23 -1.67 -4.28
N VAL A 133 1.84 -1.56 -3.10
CA VAL A 133 1.33 -0.76 -1.99
C VAL A 133 2.41 0.20 -1.49
N THR A 134 2.00 1.42 -1.20
CA THR A 134 2.88 2.48 -0.70
C THR A 134 2.20 3.32 0.38
N HIS A 135 3.01 4.16 1.02
CA HIS A 135 2.56 5.25 1.88
C HIS A 135 3.48 6.45 1.62
N LEU A 136 3.01 7.45 0.87
CA LEU A 136 3.79 8.62 0.51
C LEU A 136 4.00 9.55 1.72
N ASP A 137 4.94 10.47 1.60
CA ASP A 137 5.26 11.38 2.71
C ASP A 137 4.09 12.35 3.00
N HIS A 138 3.75 12.49 4.29
CA HIS A 138 2.63 13.32 4.73
C HIS A 138 2.99 14.80 4.92
N MET A 139 4.29 15.14 5.08
CA MET A 139 4.75 16.51 5.33
C MET A 139 5.37 17.14 4.08
N GLY A 140 6.30 16.44 3.45
CA GLY A 140 7.11 16.97 2.36
C GLY A 140 6.37 16.94 1.03
N ARG A 141 5.94 18.11 0.52
CA ARG A 141 5.28 18.19 -0.79
C ARG A 141 6.22 17.79 -1.93
N VAL A 142 7.48 18.26 -1.90
CA VAL A 142 8.46 17.91 -2.93
C VAL A 142 8.76 16.41 -2.89
N ALA A 143 8.98 15.87 -1.68
CA ALA A 143 9.21 14.44 -1.49
C ALA A 143 8.05 13.61 -2.04
N ARG A 144 6.80 13.98 -1.74
CA ARG A 144 5.59 13.28 -2.19
C ARG A 144 5.51 13.18 -3.71
N VAL A 145 5.73 14.30 -4.42
CA VAL A 145 5.76 14.31 -5.89
C VAL A 145 6.91 13.45 -6.43
N LYS A 146 8.11 13.58 -5.85
CA LYS A 146 9.28 12.78 -6.29
C LYS A 146 9.12 11.28 -6.03
N GLN A 147 8.50 10.92 -4.92
CA GLN A 147 8.14 9.55 -4.62
C GLN A 147 7.12 9.01 -5.63
N ALA A 148 6.09 9.79 -5.96
CA ALA A 148 5.13 9.46 -7.01
C ALA A 148 5.79 9.28 -8.39
N GLU A 149 6.74 10.16 -8.77
CA GLU A 149 7.51 10.04 -10.01
C GLU A 149 8.38 8.75 -10.04
N ILE A 150 8.92 8.31 -8.90
CA ILE A 150 9.66 7.03 -8.81
C ILE A 150 8.71 5.87 -9.10
N ILE A 151 7.55 5.87 -8.46
CA ILE A 151 6.52 4.84 -8.68
C ILE A 151 6.05 4.85 -10.12
N ALA A 152 5.77 6.02 -10.69
CA ALA A 152 5.36 6.16 -12.10
C ALA A 152 6.38 5.54 -13.07
N ARG A 153 7.68 5.76 -12.84
CA ARG A 153 8.74 5.15 -13.66
C ARG A 153 8.79 3.62 -13.52
N TRP A 154 8.51 3.09 -12.33
CA TRP A 154 8.40 1.65 -12.12
C TRP A 154 7.17 1.10 -12.87
N VAL A 155 6.00 1.73 -12.73
CA VAL A 155 4.78 1.33 -13.45
C VAL A 155 4.99 1.31 -14.96
N HIS A 156 5.59 2.38 -15.50
CA HIS A 156 5.87 2.49 -16.94
C HIS A 156 6.75 1.35 -17.49
N LYS A 157 7.63 0.79 -16.65
CA LYS A 157 8.52 -0.33 -17.00
C LYS A 157 7.90 -1.70 -16.78
N SER A 158 6.74 -1.78 -16.14
CA SER A 158 6.09 -3.05 -15.86
C SER A 158 5.67 -3.74 -17.16
N ALA A 159 6.01 -5.03 -17.29
CA ALA A 159 5.60 -5.86 -18.42
C ALA A 159 4.18 -6.42 -18.29
N VAL A 160 3.56 -6.27 -17.12
CA VAL A 160 2.22 -6.78 -16.80
C VAL A 160 1.33 -5.66 -16.26
N PRO A 161 0.00 -5.82 -16.29
CA PRO A 161 -0.91 -4.86 -15.67
C PRO A 161 -0.58 -4.60 -14.20
N VAL A 162 -0.75 -3.36 -13.75
CA VAL A 162 -0.42 -2.93 -12.39
C VAL A 162 -1.66 -2.47 -11.66
N ILE A 163 -1.81 -2.94 -10.42
CA ILE A 163 -2.73 -2.38 -9.42
C ILE A 163 -1.88 -1.65 -8.39
N LEU A 164 -2.04 -0.34 -8.32
CA LEU A 164 -1.36 0.49 -7.32
C LEU A 164 -2.36 0.95 -6.27
N MET A 165 -2.02 0.74 -5.00
CA MET A 165 -2.84 1.19 -3.87
C MET A 165 -1.96 1.80 -2.77
N GLY A 166 -2.59 2.51 -1.85
CA GLY A 166 -1.85 3.05 -0.70
C GLY A 166 -2.50 4.26 -0.08
N ASP A 167 -1.77 4.85 0.87
CA ASP A 167 -2.03 6.17 1.42
C ASP A 167 -1.11 7.17 0.72
N PHE A 168 -1.66 7.92 -0.22
CA PHE A 168 -0.88 8.87 -1.01
C PHE A 168 -0.68 10.21 -0.30
N ASN A 169 -1.34 10.44 0.84
CA ASN A 169 -1.27 11.68 1.63
C ASN A 169 -1.53 12.95 0.81
N ASP A 170 -2.35 12.82 -0.22
CA ASP A 170 -2.69 13.92 -1.12
C ASP A 170 -4.06 13.72 -1.76
N GLY A 171 -4.61 14.78 -2.32
CA GLY A 171 -5.89 14.74 -3.01
C GLY A 171 -5.78 14.44 -4.51
N PRO A 172 -6.93 14.21 -5.18
CA PRO A 172 -6.98 13.86 -6.61
C PRO A 172 -6.52 14.97 -7.54
N ASP A 173 -6.48 16.22 -7.07
CA ASP A 173 -6.02 17.40 -7.85
C ASP A 173 -4.54 17.72 -7.61
N SER A 174 -3.81 16.85 -6.93
CA SER A 174 -2.42 17.09 -6.57
C SER A 174 -1.44 16.74 -7.68
N ASP A 175 -0.24 17.34 -7.60
CA ASP A 175 0.88 17.02 -8.50
C ASP A 175 1.31 15.54 -8.34
N ALA A 176 1.19 14.97 -7.13
CA ALA A 176 1.51 13.56 -6.89
C ALA A 176 0.50 12.63 -7.60
N HIS A 177 -0.81 12.94 -7.52
CA HIS A 177 -1.83 12.21 -8.25
C HIS A 177 -1.61 12.32 -9.76
N ALA A 178 -1.36 13.52 -10.28
CA ALA A 178 -1.08 13.74 -11.70
C ALA A 178 0.16 12.99 -12.20
N ALA A 179 1.19 12.82 -11.33
CA ALA A 179 2.37 12.02 -11.67
C ALA A 179 2.06 10.52 -11.79
N LEU A 180 1.05 10.02 -11.06
CA LEU A 180 0.65 8.61 -11.07
C LEU A 180 -0.41 8.31 -12.14
N ALA A 181 -1.51 9.07 -12.15
CA ALA A 181 -2.65 8.83 -13.03
C ALA A 181 -2.53 9.65 -14.32
N ASN A 182 -1.77 9.14 -15.29
CA ASN A 182 -1.56 9.79 -16.57
C ASN A 182 -1.38 8.79 -17.72
N LYS A 183 -1.28 9.31 -18.95
CA LYS A 183 -1.17 8.47 -20.16
C LYS A 183 0.13 7.66 -20.25
N GLU A 184 1.22 8.13 -19.65
CA GLU A 184 2.52 7.44 -19.71
C GLU A 184 2.56 6.22 -18.79
N THR A 185 1.93 6.33 -17.60
CA THR A 185 1.78 5.21 -16.66
C THR A 185 0.68 4.26 -17.08
N GLY A 186 -0.36 4.75 -17.77
CA GLY A 186 -1.57 4.01 -18.08
C GLY A 186 -2.46 3.74 -16.85
N LEU A 187 -2.08 4.24 -15.67
CA LEU A 187 -2.91 4.14 -14.47
C LEU A 187 -4.11 5.08 -14.57
N SER A 188 -5.23 4.61 -14.07
CA SER A 188 -6.47 5.37 -13.94
C SER A 188 -6.94 5.32 -12.49
N ASP A 189 -7.41 6.46 -11.98
CA ASP A 189 -8.05 6.52 -10.67
C ASP A 189 -9.41 5.83 -10.74
N SER A 190 -9.59 4.77 -9.95
CA SER A 190 -10.81 3.97 -9.94
C SER A 190 -12.04 4.75 -9.50
N TRP A 191 -11.90 5.73 -8.59
CA TRP A 191 -12.98 6.60 -8.13
C TRP A 191 -13.49 7.48 -9.26
N GLN A 192 -12.56 8.10 -10.01
CA GLN A 192 -12.89 8.98 -11.14
C GLN A 192 -13.47 8.19 -12.32
N VAL A 193 -12.90 7.03 -12.66
CA VAL A 193 -13.38 6.17 -13.75
C VAL A 193 -14.82 5.70 -13.51
N LEU A 194 -15.17 5.43 -12.26
CA LEU A 194 -16.54 5.03 -11.90
C LEU A 194 -17.50 6.22 -11.81
N GLY A 195 -17.04 7.45 -12.06
CA GLY A 195 -17.86 8.64 -12.06
C GLY A 195 -18.38 9.06 -10.69
N HIS A 196 -17.69 8.64 -9.62
CA HIS A 196 -18.04 9.06 -8.28
C HIS A 196 -17.70 10.55 -8.07
N PRO A 197 -18.59 11.31 -7.41
CA PRO A 197 -18.34 12.74 -7.16
C PRO A 197 -17.23 12.94 -6.12
N GLU A 198 -16.39 13.94 -6.39
CA GLU A 198 -15.46 14.44 -5.38
C GLU A 198 -16.20 15.31 -4.36
N GLY A 199 -15.80 15.22 -3.09
CA GLY A 199 -16.38 16.02 -2.02
C GLY A 199 -16.12 15.40 -0.64
N LYS A 200 -16.83 15.90 0.37
CA LYS A 200 -16.64 15.42 1.75
C LYS A 200 -16.88 13.92 1.93
N GLU A 201 -17.73 13.33 1.11
CA GLU A 201 -18.07 11.90 1.16
C GLU A 201 -16.98 11.01 0.54
N SER A 202 -16.07 11.59 -0.27
CA SER A 202 -14.92 10.87 -0.84
C SER A 202 -13.69 10.88 0.07
N PHE A 203 -13.70 11.67 1.16
CA PHE A 203 -12.56 11.76 2.07
C PHE A 203 -12.39 10.46 2.86
N THR A 204 -11.18 9.93 2.84
CA THR A 204 -10.80 8.72 3.58
C THR A 204 -10.05 9.05 4.89
N HIS A 205 -9.71 10.31 5.12
CA HIS A 205 -9.12 10.84 6.34
C HIS A 205 -10.01 11.93 6.95
N HIS A 206 -10.25 11.84 8.27
CA HIS A 206 -11.13 12.77 9.04
C HIS A 206 -10.34 13.47 10.13
#